data_84b8063e7ce84182c46863426694d96e
#
_entry.id   84b8063e7ce84182c46863426694d96e
#
_cell.length_a   1.000
_cell.length_b   1.000
_cell.length_c   1.000
_cell.angle_alpha   90.00
_cell.angle_beta   90.00
_cell.angle_gamma   90.00
#
_symmetry.space_group_name_H-M   'P 1'
#
loop_
_entity.id
_entity.type
_entity.pdbx_description
1 polymer ?
#
loop_
_entity_poly.entity_id
_entity_poly.type
_entity_poly.pdbx_seq_one_letter_code
_entity_poly.pdbx_strand_id
1 'polypeptide(L)'
;MVQIMTDKNDIPVVINGRIYNLSGYEDTDYLQEVANYMNSKIAECKASDGFRRLNAEYQNILLAINIADDYFKVKSETGKLTAQDDEKEKQIYDLRHEVIETQIKYESAMRLVEEYKEQVNALQRKIIQLEAEKTRQE
;
A
#
# COMPACT_ATOMS: atom_id res chain seq x y z
N MET A 1 -26.22 -12.67 23.00
CA MET A 1 -25.89 -12.79 21.55
C MET A 1 -27.01 -12.14 20.77
N VAL A 2 -26.78 -10.96 20.25
CA VAL A 2 -27.72 -10.33 19.34
C VAL A 2 -27.46 -10.93 17.96
N GLN A 3 -28.36 -11.80 17.55
CA GLN A 3 -28.40 -12.35 16.21
C GLN A 3 -28.86 -11.21 15.30
N ILE A 4 -27.94 -10.55 14.62
CA ILE A 4 -28.29 -9.63 13.54
C ILE A 4 -28.81 -10.51 12.42
N MET A 5 -30.14 -10.67 12.37
CA MET A 5 -30.82 -11.15 11.17
C MET A 5 -30.59 -10.09 10.10
N THR A 6 -29.66 -10.35 9.19
CA THR A 6 -29.54 -9.57 7.96
C THR A 6 -30.77 -9.91 7.13
N ASP A 7 -31.76 -9.04 7.14
CA ASP A 7 -32.91 -9.15 6.26
C ASP A 7 -32.45 -9.08 4.81
N LYS A 8 -33.00 -9.95 3.97
CA LYS A 8 -32.79 -9.90 2.53
C LYS A 8 -33.39 -8.61 2.00
N ASN A 9 -32.56 -7.80 1.38
CA ASN A 9 -33.00 -6.58 0.72
C ASN A 9 -33.44 -6.89 -0.71
N ASP A 10 -34.61 -6.41 -1.11
CA ASP A 10 -35.06 -6.41 -2.50
C ASP A 10 -34.82 -5.01 -3.09
N ILE A 11 -33.86 -4.92 -3.97
CA ILE A 11 -33.38 -3.64 -4.51
C ILE A 11 -33.64 -3.59 -6.01
N PRO A 12 -34.46 -2.61 -6.49
CA PRO A 12 -34.63 -2.40 -7.91
C PRO A 12 -33.41 -1.72 -8.52
N VAL A 13 -32.81 -2.33 -9.52
CA VAL A 13 -31.70 -1.78 -10.31
C VAL A 13 -32.05 -1.72 -11.77
N VAL A 14 -31.53 -0.74 -12.49
CA VAL A 14 -31.71 -0.61 -13.94
C VAL A 14 -30.49 -1.18 -14.65
N ILE A 15 -30.70 -2.23 -15.44
CA ILE A 15 -29.67 -2.85 -16.26
C ILE A 15 -30.16 -2.90 -17.69
N ASN A 16 -29.39 -2.37 -18.62
CA ASN A 16 -29.72 -2.31 -20.06
C ASN A 16 -31.13 -1.73 -20.34
N GLY A 17 -31.52 -0.70 -19.58
CA GLY A 17 -32.81 -0.03 -19.72
C GLY A 17 -34.01 -0.78 -19.12
N ARG A 18 -33.79 -1.88 -18.42
CA ARG A 18 -34.85 -2.66 -17.75
C ARG A 18 -34.62 -2.69 -16.23
N ILE A 19 -35.72 -2.71 -15.51
CA ILE A 19 -35.69 -2.79 -14.05
C ILE A 19 -35.64 -4.26 -13.63
N TYR A 20 -34.67 -4.60 -12.76
CA TYR A 20 -34.55 -5.91 -12.14
C TYR A 20 -34.55 -5.74 -10.63
N ASN A 21 -35.35 -6.55 -9.94
CA ASN A 21 -35.32 -6.61 -8.49
C ASN A 21 -34.28 -7.66 -8.08
N LEU A 22 -33.20 -7.19 -7.45
CA LEU A 22 -32.15 -8.05 -6.94
C LEU A 22 -32.39 -8.28 -5.44
N SER A 23 -32.43 -9.56 -5.05
CA SER A 23 -32.55 -9.96 -3.65
C SER A 23 -31.20 -10.47 -3.15
N GLY A 24 -30.67 -9.83 -2.10
CA GLY A 24 -29.38 -10.19 -1.54
C GLY A 24 -29.20 -9.65 -0.13
N TYR A 25 -28.05 -10.01 0.45
CA TYR A 25 -27.59 -9.51 1.75
C TYR A 25 -26.68 -8.28 1.63
N GLU A 26 -26.36 -7.91 0.40
CA GLU A 26 -25.51 -6.77 0.07
C GLU A 26 -26.30 -5.46 0.27
N ASP A 27 -25.57 -4.38 0.51
CA ASP A 27 -26.21 -3.08 0.64
C ASP A 27 -26.67 -2.51 -0.71
N THR A 28 -27.54 -1.51 -0.65
CA THR A 28 -28.13 -0.86 -1.83
C THR A 28 -27.07 -0.19 -2.70
N ASP A 29 -26.09 0.47 -2.09
CA ASP A 29 -25.06 1.23 -2.80
C ASP A 29 -24.17 0.28 -3.59
N TYR A 30 -23.78 -0.85 -2.98
CA TYR A 30 -22.99 -1.88 -3.66
C TYR A 30 -23.72 -2.47 -4.87
N LEU A 31 -25.01 -2.83 -4.71
CA LEU A 31 -25.79 -3.38 -5.83
C LEU A 31 -26.00 -2.35 -6.95
N GLN A 32 -26.10 -1.07 -6.60
CA GLN A 32 -26.16 0.01 -7.58
C GLN A 32 -24.82 0.18 -8.33
N GLU A 33 -23.69 0.05 -7.64
CA GLU A 33 -22.36 0.06 -8.28
C GLU A 33 -22.19 -1.11 -9.26
N VAL A 34 -22.62 -2.30 -8.86
CA VAL A 34 -22.62 -3.49 -9.73
C VAL A 34 -23.46 -3.25 -10.98
N ALA A 35 -24.67 -2.70 -10.82
CA ALA A 35 -25.54 -2.38 -11.97
C ALA A 35 -24.90 -1.34 -12.90
N ASN A 36 -24.28 -0.30 -12.35
CA ASN A 36 -23.57 0.73 -13.12
C ASN A 36 -22.40 0.13 -13.89
N TYR A 37 -21.60 -0.74 -13.26
CA TYR A 37 -20.51 -1.45 -13.93
C TYR A 37 -21.03 -2.31 -15.09
N MET A 38 -22.10 -3.09 -14.88
CA MET A 38 -22.71 -3.90 -15.93
C MET A 38 -23.20 -3.02 -17.09
N ASN A 39 -23.85 -1.89 -16.80
CA ASN A 39 -24.30 -0.95 -17.84
C ASN A 39 -23.15 -0.39 -18.66
N SER A 40 -22.02 -0.08 -18.04
CA SER A 40 -20.80 0.36 -18.74
C SER A 40 -20.28 -0.73 -19.67
N LYS A 41 -20.21 -1.97 -19.21
CA LYS A 41 -19.76 -3.11 -20.02
C LYS A 41 -20.69 -3.38 -21.20
N ILE A 42 -21.99 -3.31 -20.97
CA ILE A 42 -22.98 -3.44 -22.05
C ILE A 42 -22.80 -2.34 -23.09
N ALA A 43 -22.55 -1.09 -22.66
CA ALA A 43 -22.32 0.03 -23.57
C ALA A 43 -21.03 -0.17 -24.39
N GLU A 44 -19.94 -0.60 -23.77
CA GLU A 44 -18.68 -0.94 -24.43
C GLU A 44 -18.88 -2.02 -25.50
N CYS A 45 -19.56 -3.11 -25.16
CA CYS A 45 -19.85 -4.19 -26.09
C CYS A 45 -20.71 -3.69 -27.28
N LYS A 46 -21.73 -2.88 -27.02
CA LYS A 46 -22.62 -2.34 -28.04
C LYS A 46 -21.95 -1.33 -28.96
N ALA A 47 -20.81 -0.74 -28.58
CA ALA A 47 -20.04 0.13 -29.46
C ALA A 47 -19.48 -0.63 -30.69
N SER A 48 -19.34 -1.94 -30.61
CA SER A 48 -18.93 -2.80 -31.73
C SER A 48 -20.12 -3.19 -32.60
N ASP A 49 -20.00 -2.98 -33.90
CA ASP A 49 -20.99 -3.43 -34.89
C ASP A 49 -21.11 -4.94 -34.93
N GLY A 50 -20.01 -5.64 -34.75
CA GLY A 50 -19.98 -7.10 -34.68
C GLY A 50 -20.85 -7.65 -33.55
N PHE A 51 -20.73 -7.07 -32.36
CA PHE A 51 -21.53 -7.46 -31.21
C PHE A 51 -23.04 -7.23 -31.44
N ARG A 52 -23.42 -6.11 -32.03
CA ARG A 52 -24.84 -5.77 -32.29
C ARG A 52 -25.53 -6.72 -33.27
N ARG A 53 -24.76 -7.39 -34.15
CA ARG A 53 -25.27 -8.35 -35.12
C ARG A 53 -25.45 -9.74 -34.56
N LEU A 54 -24.91 -10.02 -33.37
CA LEU A 54 -25.05 -11.31 -32.69
C LEU A 54 -26.46 -11.48 -32.14
N ASN A 55 -26.91 -12.73 -32.02
CA ASN A 55 -28.10 -13.02 -31.29
C ASN A 55 -27.91 -12.79 -29.76
N ALA A 56 -29.01 -12.74 -29.02
CA ALA A 56 -28.98 -12.40 -27.60
C ALA A 56 -28.13 -13.40 -26.75
N GLU A 57 -28.11 -14.67 -27.10
CA GLU A 57 -27.34 -15.70 -26.42
C GLU A 57 -25.84 -15.42 -26.52
N TYR A 58 -25.33 -15.18 -27.74
CA TYR A 58 -23.93 -14.86 -27.98
C TYR A 58 -23.55 -13.49 -27.34
N GLN A 59 -24.45 -12.50 -27.38
CA GLN A 59 -24.24 -11.23 -26.71
C GLN A 59 -24.03 -11.41 -25.18
N ASN A 60 -24.88 -12.23 -24.57
CA ASN A 60 -24.78 -12.52 -23.13
C ASN A 60 -23.50 -13.26 -22.77
N ILE A 61 -23.09 -14.24 -23.60
CA ILE A 61 -21.84 -14.98 -23.38
C ILE A 61 -20.63 -14.05 -23.51
N LEU A 62 -20.58 -13.20 -24.53
CA LEU A 62 -19.47 -12.25 -24.70
C LEU A 62 -19.42 -11.24 -23.59
N LEU A 63 -20.56 -10.73 -23.12
CA LEU A 63 -20.62 -9.84 -21.97
C LEU A 63 -20.06 -10.53 -20.72
N ALA A 64 -20.49 -11.76 -20.45
CA ALA A 64 -19.99 -12.54 -19.33
C ALA A 64 -18.48 -12.78 -19.40
N ILE A 65 -17.94 -13.08 -20.59
CA ILE A 65 -16.50 -13.25 -20.81
C ILE A 65 -15.76 -11.95 -20.52
N ASN A 66 -16.25 -10.80 -20.99
CA ASN A 66 -15.62 -9.50 -20.73
C ASN A 66 -15.59 -9.17 -19.22
N ILE A 67 -16.68 -9.45 -18.51
CA ILE A 67 -16.75 -9.26 -17.05
C ILE A 67 -15.76 -10.19 -16.33
N ALA A 68 -15.70 -11.46 -16.74
CA ALA A 68 -14.77 -12.43 -16.20
C ALA A 68 -13.30 -12.04 -16.48
N ASP A 69 -13.01 -11.52 -17.67
CA ASP A 69 -11.67 -11.03 -18.04
C ASP A 69 -11.23 -9.88 -17.13
N ASP A 70 -12.11 -8.91 -16.89
CA ASP A 70 -11.84 -7.82 -15.96
C ASP A 70 -11.55 -8.34 -14.53
N TYR A 71 -12.35 -9.28 -14.06
CA TYR A 71 -12.13 -9.91 -12.76
C TYR A 71 -10.75 -10.57 -12.65
N PHE A 72 -10.34 -11.35 -13.65
CA PHE A 72 -9.06 -12.03 -13.64
C PHE A 72 -7.87 -11.06 -13.77
N LYS A 73 -8.04 -9.98 -14.54
CA LYS A 73 -7.03 -8.91 -14.64
C LYS A 73 -6.83 -8.23 -13.29
N VAL A 74 -7.91 -7.79 -12.64
CA VAL A 74 -7.84 -7.16 -11.31
C VAL A 74 -7.26 -8.13 -10.29
N LYS A 75 -7.66 -9.40 -10.30
CA LYS A 75 -7.12 -10.42 -9.40
C LYS A 75 -5.61 -10.62 -9.59
N SER A 76 -5.15 -10.67 -10.83
CA SER A 76 -3.71 -10.78 -11.15
C SER A 76 -2.93 -9.55 -10.68
N GLU A 77 -3.49 -8.36 -10.90
CA GLU A 77 -2.87 -7.09 -10.49
C GLU A 77 -2.81 -6.95 -8.96
N THR A 78 -3.90 -7.31 -8.28
CA THR A 78 -3.92 -7.35 -6.81
C THR A 78 -2.87 -8.31 -6.26
N GLY A 79 -2.70 -9.49 -6.86
CA GLY A 79 -1.66 -10.44 -6.46
C GLY A 79 -0.24 -9.87 -6.61
N LYS A 80 0.03 -9.12 -7.68
CA LYS A 80 1.31 -8.42 -7.88
C LYS A 80 1.54 -7.32 -6.86
N LEU A 81 0.50 -6.53 -6.56
CA LEU A 81 0.57 -5.47 -5.56
C LEU A 81 0.84 -6.03 -4.15
N THR A 82 0.16 -7.12 -3.78
CA THR A 82 0.41 -7.79 -2.49
C THR A 82 1.86 -8.25 -2.38
N ALA A 83 2.40 -8.89 -3.42
CA ALA A 83 3.80 -9.33 -3.42
C ALA A 83 4.79 -8.15 -3.34
N GLN A 84 4.47 -7.00 -3.96
CA GLN A 84 5.27 -5.79 -3.85
C GLN A 84 5.20 -5.17 -2.44
N ASP A 85 4.04 -5.22 -1.80
CA ASP A 85 3.89 -4.71 -0.44
C ASP A 85 4.67 -5.57 0.56
N ASP A 86 4.62 -6.90 0.44
CA ASP A 86 5.42 -7.82 1.26
C ASP A 86 6.93 -7.53 1.12
N GLU A 87 7.40 -7.29 -0.10
CA GLU A 87 8.80 -6.94 -0.36
C GLU A 87 9.16 -5.58 0.24
N LYS A 88 8.28 -4.58 0.14
CA LYS A 88 8.50 -3.28 0.77
C LYS A 88 8.52 -3.35 2.30
N GLU A 89 7.65 -4.13 2.90
CA GLU A 89 7.67 -4.36 4.36
C GLU A 89 8.99 -4.95 4.81
N LYS A 90 9.52 -5.92 4.07
CA LYS A 90 10.83 -6.49 4.33
C LYS A 90 11.94 -5.45 4.22
N GLN A 91 11.93 -4.63 3.17
CA GLN A 91 12.91 -3.54 3.01
C GLN A 91 12.84 -2.52 4.15
N ILE A 92 11.63 -2.16 4.59
CA ILE A 92 11.44 -1.26 5.74
C ILE A 92 12.02 -1.89 7.01
N TYR A 93 11.80 -3.18 7.22
CA TYR A 93 12.37 -3.90 8.36
C TYR A 93 13.90 -3.85 8.34
N ASP A 94 14.52 -4.19 7.22
CA ASP A 94 15.97 -4.19 7.05
C ASP A 94 16.56 -2.78 7.24
N LEU A 95 15.95 -1.76 6.65
CA LEU A 95 16.36 -0.37 6.82
C LEU A 95 16.26 0.12 8.26
N ARG A 96 15.23 -0.29 9.00
CA ARG A 96 15.11 0.04 10.42
C ARG A 96 16.25 -0.56 11.24
N HIS A 97 16.64 -1.80 10.93
CA HIS A 97 17.79 -2.43 11.56
C HIS A 97 19.09 -1.69 11.25
N GLU A 98 19.33 -1.31 10.00
CA GLU A 98 20.48 -0.54 9.58
C GLU A 98 20.56 0.82 10.27
N VAL A 99 19.43 1.50 10.39
CA VAL A 99 19.33 2.78 11.13
C VAL A 99 19.74 2.60 12.59
N ILE A 100 19.24 1.56 13.27
CA ILE A 100 19.57 1.29 14.67
C ILE A 100 21.06 0.99 14.83
N GLU A 101 21.62 0.15 13.97
CA GLU A 101 23.06 -0.16 13.99
C GLU A 101 23.91 1.10 13.77
N THR A 102 23.52 1.93 12.80
CA THR A 102 24.21 3.18 12.51
C THR A 102 24.11 4.15 13.67
N GLN A 103 22.96 4.23 14.32
CA GLN A 103 22.76 5.05 15.52
C GLN A 103 23.70 4.62 16.66
N ILE A 104 23.81 3.32 16.90
CA ILE A 104 24.72 2.77 17.92
C ILE A 104 26.17 3.11 17.61
N LYS A 105 26.58 2.95 16.36
CA LYS A 105 27.94 3.30 15.90
C LYS A 105 28.22 4.79 16.06
N TYR A 106 27.25 5.62 15.70
CA TYR A 106 27.35 7.07 15.87
C TYR A 106 27.52 7.49 17.34
N GLU A 107 26.70 6.94 18.22
CA GLU A 107 26.78 7.23 19.65
C GLU A 107 28.11 6.79 20.26
N SER A 108 28.62 5.61 19.85
CA SER A 108 29.94 5.11 20.26
C SER A 108 31.07 6.02 19.78
N ALA A 109 30.98 6.48 18.54
CA ALA A 109 31.97 7.40 17.97
C ALA A 109 31.94 8.77 18.69
N MET A 110 30.75 9.27 19.00
CA MET A 110 30.59 10.53 19.73
C MET A 110 31.18 10.47 21.15
N ARG A 111 31.01 9.35 21.86
CA ARG A 111 31.64 9.13 23.17
C ARG A 111 33.16 9.16 23.05
N LEU A 112 33.69 8.47 22.04
CA LEU A 112 35.13 8.42 21.80
C LEU A 112 35.70 9.82 21.47
N VAL A 113 35.00 10.60 20.66
CA VAL A 113 35.37 11.99 20.36
C VAL A 113 35.41 12.83 21.63
N GLU A 114 34.43 12.70 22.53
CA GLU A 114 34.41 13.45 23.79
C GLU A 114 35.56 13.05 24.71
N GLU A 115 35.86 11.74 24.83
CA GLU A 115 37.03 11.28 25.59
C GLU A 115 38.34 11.85 25.03
N TYR A 116 38.53 11.88 23.72
CA TYR A 116 39.74 12.47 23.12
C TYR A 116 39.82 13.98 23.33
N LYS A 117 38.69 14.70 23.30
CA LYS A 117 38.67 16.10 23.62
C LYS A 117 39.13 16.37 25.08
N GLU A 118 38.65 15.58 26.01
CA GLU A 118 39.07 15.69 27.42
C GLU A 118 40.58 15.40 27.58
N GLN A 119 41.09 14.35 26.89
CA GLN A 119 42.51 14.03 26.92
C GLN A 119 43.37 15.15 26.30
N VAL A 120 42.92 15.72 25.17
CA VAL A 120 43.61 16.84 24.53
C VAL A 120 43.65 18.06 25.48
N ASN A 121 42.54 18.38 26.11
CA ASN A 121 42.45 19.48 27.06
C ASN A 121 43.38 19.25 28.28
N ALA A 122 43.44 18.04 28.81
CA ALA A 122 44.30 17.68 29.91
C ALA A 122 45.79 17.77 29.52
N LEU A 123 46.14 17.31 28.34
CA LEU A 123 47.52 17.41 27.79
C LEU A 123 47.91 18.88 27.57
N GLN A 124 47.04 19.71 27.05
CA GLN A 124 47.31 21.14 26.87
C GLN A 124 47.59 21.85 28.22
N ARG A 125 46.78 21.57 29.25
CA ARG A 125 47.02 22.08 30.60
C ARG A 125 48.39 21.65 31.15
N LYS A 126 48.76 20.40 30.94
CA LYS A 126 50.03 19.84 31.37
C LYS A 126 51.20 20.50 30.62
N ILE A 127 51.09 20.75 29.33
CA ILE A 127 52.10 21.50 28.57
C ILE A 127 52.30 22.89 29.12
N ILE A 128 51.21 23.61 29.36
CA ILE A 128 51.26 24.98 29.95
C ILE A 128 51.97 24.96 31.30
N GLN A 129 51.67 23.99 32.17
CA GLN A 129 52.34 23.85 33.46
C GLN A 129 53.84 23.62 33.31
N LEU A 130 54.24 22.68 32.45
CA LEU A 130 55.66 22.37 32.20
C LEU A 130 56.42 23.54 31.60
N GLU A 131 55.81 24.29 30.69
CA GLU A 131 56.43 25.51 30.12
C GLU A 131 56.60 26.61 31.23
N ALA A 132 55.61 26.77 32.10
CA ALA A 132 55.73 27.71 33.22
C ALA A 132 56.80 27.28 34.25
N GLU A 133 56.95 26.00 34.53
CA GLU A 133 58.01 25.46 35.39
C GLU A 133 59.40 25.68 34.79
N LYS A 134 59.54 25.46 33.49
CA LYS A 134 60.81 25.66 32.76
C LYS A 134 61.23 27.13 32.82
N THR A 135 60.29 28.05 32.59
CA THR A 135 60.59 29.52 32.65
C THR A 135 60.97 30.02 34.06
N ARG A 136 60.59 29.29 35.13
CA ARG A 136 61.00 29.63 36.52
C ARG A 136 62.37 29.11 36.88
N GLN A 137 62.91 28.15 36.14
CA GLN A 137 64.23 27.57 36.40
C GLN A 137 65.39 28.22 35.60
N GLU A 138 65.02 29.10 34.66
CA GLU A 138 65.95 29.98 33.97
C GLU A 138 66.05 31.33 34.70
#